data_7b1edf09091fd1da3f94b81002d2de17
#
_entry.id   7b1edf09091fd1da3f94b81002d2de17
#
_cell.length_a   1.000
_cell.length_b   1.000
_cell.length_c   1.000
_cell.angle_alpha   90.00
_cell.angle_beta   90.00
_cell.angle_gamma   90.00
#
_symmetry.space_group_name_H-M   'P 1'
#
loop_
_entity.id
_entity.type
_entity.pdbx_description
1 polymer ?
#
loop_
_entity_poly.entity_id
_entity_poly.type
_entity_poly.pdbx_seq_one_letter_code
_entity_poly.pdbx_strand_id
1 'polypeptide(L)'
;MAGISIPSSSNIERVLATLETREFLKKFISSQKLLPIIFDDLWDESSNSWRLIEGQEELTVEDGILPLQGAIEVDQEKSGRITLSISWKDPDIAAQWANYLVKQLNEQLRQKAIADSKKRVGYLEQELAKTTLQDMRAVLYNLLESEKQKAMLANVNEDFALEVIDPAVAPGTREKPKRKLIVALGGVCGGFLGIFAVFFSQFLRKLKLPGTSKN
;
A
#
# COMPACT_ATOMS: atom_id res chain seq x y z
N MET A 1 28.25 -19.55 8.72
CA MET A 1 27.73 -18.44 7.90
C MET A 1 26.26 -18.78 7.62
N ALA A 2 25.36 -18.17 8.34
CA ALA A 2 23.92 -18.32 8.06
C ALA A 2 23.62 -17.43 6.84
N GLY A 3 23.34 -18.06 5.69
CA GLY A 3 22.92 -17.35 4.50
C GLY A 3 21.52 -16.81 4.72
N ILE A 4 21.40 -15.50 4.85
CA ILE A 4 20.12 -14.79 4.77
C ILE A 4 19.69 -14.95 3.32
N SER A 5 18.70 -15.82 3.08
CA SER A 5 18.10 -15.96 1.76
C SER A 5 17.30 -14.69 1.49
N ILE A 6 17.81 -13.86 0.59
CA ILE A 6 17.09 -12.76 -0.04
C ILE A 6 15.76 -13.33 -0.54
N PRO A 7 14.61 -12.72 -0.23
CA PRO A 7 13.33 -13.19 -0.75
C PRO A 7 13.42 -13.32 -2.27
N SER A 8 13.10 -14.50 -2.80
CA SER A 8 13.03 -14.67 -4.26
C SER A 8 12.03 -13.66 -4.83
N SER A 9 12.19 -13.23 -6.07
CA SER A 9 11.27 -12.29 -6.74
C SER A 9 9.79 -12.69 -6.58
N SER A 10 9.51 -13.98 -6.55
CA SER A 10 8.17 -14.54 -6.29
C SER A 10 7.62 -14.25 -4.89
N ASN A 11 8.49 -14.07 -3.88
CA ASN A 11 8.06 -13.69 -2.54
C ASN A 11 7.69 -12.20 -2.47
N ILE A 12 8.44 -11.34 -3.15
CA ILE A 12 8.17 -9.90 -3.23
C ILE A 12 6.82 -9.67 -3.91
N GLU A 13 6.59 -10.31 -5.07
CA GLU A 13 5.29 -10.23 -5.77
C GLU A 13 4.12 -10.67 -4.89
N ARG A 14 4.30 -11.72 -4.09
CA ARG A 14 3.27 -12.18 -3.14
C ARG A 14 3.01 -11.16 -2.04
N VAL A 15 4.06 -10.53 -1.51
CA VAL A 15 3.97 -9.46 -0.50
C VAL A 15 3.16 -8.30 -1.04
N LEU A 16 3.53 -7.79 -2.23
CA LEU A 16 2.86 -6.68 -2.88
C LEU A 16 1.39 -7.03 -3.20
N ALA A 17 1.16 -8.20 -3.79
CA ALA A 17 -0.19 -8.66 -4.07
C ALA A 17 -1.05 -8.79 -2.81
N THR A 18 -0.49 -9.22 -1.67
CA THR A 18 -1.24 -9.30 -0.41
C THR A 18 -1.60 -7.91 0.12
N LEU A 19 -0.67 -6.95 0.04
CA LEU A 19 -0.88 -5.57 0.47
C LEU A 19 -2.05 -4.90 -0.27
N GLU A 20 -2.22 -5.21 -1.55
CA GLU A 20 -3.28 -4.66 -2.40
C GLU A 20 -4.64 -5.34 -2.23
N THR A 21 -4.69 -6.48 -1.50
CA THR A 21 -5.96 -7.19 -1.33
C THR A 21 -6.96 -6.40 -0.48
N ARG A 22 -8.22 -6.38 -0.92
CA ARG A 22 -9.32 -5.76 -0.15
C ARG A 22 -9.45 -6.37 1.25
N GLU A 23 -9.24 -7.68 1.38
CA GLU A 23 -9.31 -8.40 2.65
C GLU A 23 -8.26 -7.87 3.64
N PHE A 24 -7.01 -7.69 3.19
CA PHE A 24 -5.95 -7.14 4.02
C PHE A 24 -6.24 -5.72 4.47
N LEU A 25 -6.64 -4.85 3.52
CA LEU A 25 -6.96 -3.45 3.82
C LEU A 25 -8.16 -3.31 4.77
N LYS A 26 -9.22 -4.10 4.57
CA LYS A 26 -10.36 -4.16 5.51
C LYS A 26 -9.93 -4.53 6.92
N LYS A 27 -9.13 -5.60 7.03
CA LYS A 27 -8.61 -6.06 8.31
C LYS A 27 -7.76 -4.99 8.98
N PHE A 28 -6.94 -4.27 8.21
CA PHE A 28 -6.12 -3.18 8.71
C PHE A 28 -6.98 -2.01 9.22
N ILE A 29 -7.93 -1.53 8.42
CA ILE A 29 -8.87 -0.46 8.79
C ILE A 29 -9.62 -0.82 10.07
N SER A 30 -10.15 -2.05 10.16
CA SER A 30 -10.91 -2.51 11.32
C SER A 30 -10.05 -2.63 12.57
N SER A 31 -8.85 -3.25 12.46
CA SER A 31 -7.97 -3.51 13.60
C SER A 31 -7.41 -2.23 14.21
N GLN A 32 -7.16 -1.22 13.40
CA GLN A 32 -6.62 0.07 13.82
C GLN A 32 -7.72 1.13 14.01
N LYS A 33 -8.99 0.78 13.77
CA LYS A 33 -10.16 1.70 13.85
C LYS A 33 -9.94 2.98 13.04
N LEU A 34 -9.51 2.83 11.78
CA LEU A 34 -9.06 3.97 10.97
C LEU A 34 -10.19 4.82 10.40
N LEU A 35 -11.44 4.33 10.35
CA LEU A 35 -12.56 5.06 9.74
C LEU A 35 -12.74 6.48 10.30
N PRO A 36 -12.72 6.72 11.64
CA PRO A 36 -12.82 8.07 12.19
C PRO A 36 -11.66 9.00 11.78
N ILE A 37 -10.49 8.43 11.53
CA ILE A 37 -9.30 9.20 11.13
C ILE A 37 -9.31 9.47 9.61
N ILE A 38 -9.79 8.50 8.83
CA ILE A 38 -9.91 8.64 7.36
C ILE A 38 -10.97 9.67 7.00
N PHE A 39 -12.08 9.67 7.73
CA PHE A 39 -13.23 10.56 7.53
C PHE A 39 -13.39 11.52 8.71
N ASP A 40 -12.29 12.18 9.12
CA ASP A 40 -12.25 13.12 10.24
C ASP A 40 -13.25 14.27 10.11
N ASP A 41 -13.54 14.70 8.89
CA ASP A 41 -14.54 15.74 8.60
C ASP A 41 -15.98 15.32 8.95
N LEU A 42 -16.27 14.01 8.93
CA LEU A 42 -17.59 13.42 9.21
C LEU A 42 -17.68 12.80 10.60
N TRP A 43 -16.58 12.74 11.34
CA TRP A 43 -16.54 12.17 12.68
C TRP A 43 -16.68 13.24 13.76
N ASP A 44 -17.52 12.99 14.74
CA ASP A 44 -17.65 13.83 15.94
C ASP A 44 -17.05 13.12 17.14
N GLU A 45 -15.86 13.56 17.56
CA GLU A 45 -15.17 12.99 18.72
C GLU A 45 -15.95 13.16 20.02
N SER A 46 -16.71 14.26 20.16
CA SER A 46 -17.43 14.57 21.41
C SER A 46 -18.62 13.65 21.63
N SER A 47 -19.33 13.29 20.56
CA SER A 47 -20.46 12.37 20.61
C SER A 47 -20.11 10.92 20.22
N ASN A 48 -18.86 10.68 19.78
CA ASN A 48 -18.37 9.39 19.26
C ASN A 48 -19.32 8.82 18.20
N SER A 49 -19.76 9.68 17.29
CA SER A 49 -20.75 9.34 16.26
C SER A 49 -20.46 10.02 14.93
N TRP A 50 -21.05 9.50 13.86
CA TRP A 50 -20.97 10.06 12.53
C TRP A 50 -21.92 11.24 12.35
N ARG A 51 -21.45 12.36 11.78
CA ARG A 51 -22.26 13.50 11.36
C ARG A 51 -22.87 13.23 9.99
N LEU A 52 -23.83 12.32 9.91
CA LEU A 52 -24.48 11.97 8.67
C LEU A 52 -25.69 12.90 8.42
N ILE A 53 -25.91 13.24 7.15
CA ILE A 53 -27.09 13.96 6.70
C ILE A 53 -28.24 12.95 6.58
N GLU A 54 -29.47 13.36 6.85
CA GLU A 54 -30.65 12.52 6.76
C GLU A 54 -30.75 11.85 5.37
N GLY A 55 -30.76 10.50 5.35
CA GLY A 55 -30.74 9.69 4.13
C GLY A 55 -29.35 9.23 3.66
N GLN A 56 -28.27 9.55 4.37
CA GLN A 56 -26.92 9.07 4.07
C GLN A 56 -26.67 7.74 4.81
N GLU A 57 -26.15 6.76 4.11
CA GLU A 57 -25.77 5.47 4.71
C GLU A 57 -24.56 5.62 5.66
N GLU A 58 -24.51 4.81 6.72
CA GLU A 58 -23.38 4.79 7.61
C GLU A 58 -22.11 4.33 6.87
N LEU A 59 -20.99 5.00 7.18
CA LEU A 59 -19.68 4.65 6.62
C LEU A 59 -19.26 3.26 7.10
N THR A 60 -18.90 2.43 6.15
CA THR A 60 -18.43 1.07 6.35
C THR A 60 -16.93 0.97 6.17
N VAL A 61 -16.34 -0.15 6.59
CA VAL A 61 -14.90 -0.43 6.35
C VAL A 61 -14.56 -0.43 4.85
N GLU A 62 -15.54 -0.75 4.00
CA GLU A 62 -15.39 -0.72 2.54
C GLU A 62 -15.05 0.68 2.03
N ASP A 63 -15.68 1.71 2.58
CA ASP A 63 -15.51 3.10 2.16
C ASP A 63 -14.11 3.62 2.46
N GLY A 64 -13.48 3.08 3.52
CA GLY A 64 -12.10 3.42 3.90
C GLY A 64 -11.01 2.82 3.00
N ILE A 65 -11.33 1.81 2.16
CA ILE A 65 -10.33 1.10 1.35
C ILE A 65 -9.67 2.02 0.33
N LEU A 66 -10.45 2.72 -0.48
CA LEU A 66 -9.93 3.59 -1.54
C LEU A 66 -9.07 4.75 -1.01
N PRO A 67 -9.51 5.51 0.02
CA PRO A 67 -8.67 6.52 0.63
C PRO A 67 -7.35 5.97 1.20
N LEU A 68 -7.40 4.83 1.90
CA LEU A 68 -6.21 4.20 2.44
C LEU A 68 -5.27 3.71 1.32
N GLN A 69 -5.81 3.05 0.30
CA GLN A 69 -5.04 2.57 -0.84
C GLN A 69 -4.36 3.73 -1.59
N GLY A 70 -5.04 4.86 -1.74
CA GLY A 70 -4.47 6.06 -2.35
C GLY A 70 -3.40 6.75 -1.50
N ALA A 71 -3.36 6.48 -0.18
CA ALA A 71 -2.35 6.99 0.73
C ALA A 71 -1.07 6.14 0.76
N ILE A 72 -1.15 4.86 0.37
CA ILE A 72 -0.03 3.90 0.37
C ILE A 72 0.72 4.02 -0.96
N GLU A 73 2.03 4.19 -0.89
CA GLU A 73 2.93 4.17 -2.03
C GLU A 73 4.04 3.14 -1.77
N VAL A 74 4.25 2.24 -2.72
CA VAL A 74 5.28 1.20 -2.62
C VAL A 74 6.23 1.33 -3.79
N ASP A 75 7.51 1.52 -3.49
CA ASP A 75 8.58 1.55 -4.46
C ASP A 75 9.49 0.34 -4.29
N GLN A 76 9.80 -0.33 -5.40
CA GLN A 76 10.68 -1.49 -5.44
C GLN A 76 11.95 -1.19 -6.20
N GLU A 77 13.08 -1.26 -5.53
CA GLU A 77 14.38 -1.14 -6.17
C GLU A 77 14.81 -2.45 -6.83
N LYS A 78 15.70 -2.34 -7.81
CA LYS A 78 16.33 -3.50 -8.47
C LYS A 78 17.13 -4.39 -7.51
N SER A 79 17.55 -3.84 -6.38
CA SER A 79 18.25 -4.54 -5.29
C SER A 79 17.35 -5.51 -4.52
N GLY A 80 16.03 -5.45 -4.74
CA GLY A 80 15.02 -6.19 -3.97
C GLY A 80 14.56 -5.44 -2.71
N ARG A 81 15.08 -4.23 -2.44
CA ARG A 81 14.61 -3.38 -1.35
C ARG A 81 13.23 -2.81 -1.70
N ILE A 82 12.32 -2.87 -0.74
CA ILE A 82 10.98 -2.30 -0.84
C ILE A 82 10.91 -1.10 0.10
N THR A 83 10.50 0.04 -0.43
CA THR A 83 10.21 1.24 0.36
C THR A 83 8.69 1.42 0.40
N LEU A 84 8.12 1.33 1.60
CA LEU A 84 6.71 1.60 1.86
C LEU A 84 6.58 3.01 2.41
N SER A 85 5.77 3.83 1.77
CA SER A 85 5.47 5.20 2.21
C SER A 85 3.97 5.38 2.40
N ILE A 86 3.58 6.09 3.45
CA ILE A 86 2.18 6.50 3.65
C ILE A 86 2.12 8.02 3.68
N SER A 87 1.26 8.58 2.84
CA SER A 87 1.00 10.02 2.78
C SER A 87 -0.31 10.34 3.49
N TRP A 88 -0.23 11.06 4.63
CA TRP A 88 -1.41 11.46 5.40
C TRP A 88 -1.32 12.91 5.88
N LYS A 89 -2.45 13.45 6.37
CA LYS A 89 -2.52 14.83 6.90
C LYS A 89 -1.57 15.02 8.08
N ASP A 90 -1.54 14.05 8.99
CA ASP A 90 -0.68 14.00 10.17
C ASP A 90 0.51 13.07 9.91
N PRO A 91 1.76 13.55 9.99
CA PRO A 91 2.95 12.75 9.73
C PRO A 91 3.22 11.67 10.79
N ASP A 92 2.82 11.90 12.05
CA ASP A 92 2.99 10.91 13.12
C ASP A 92 2.04 9.73 12.92
N ILE A 93 0.80 10.01 12.54
CA ILE A 93 -0.19 8.98 12.18
C ILE A 93 0.29 8.22 10.94
N ALA A 94 0.83 8.90 9.92
CA ALA A 94 1.36 8.25 8.72
C ALA A 94 2.49 7.27 9.05
N ALA A 95 3.44 7.68 9.90
CA ALA A 95 4.55 6.84 10.34
C ALA A 95 4.06 5.63 11.15
N GLN A 96 3.12 5.83 12.05
CA GLN A 96 2.51 4.75 12.83
C GLN A 96 1.80 3.73 11.91
N TRP A 97 1.00 4.21 10.95
CA TRP A 97 0.30 3.34 10.02
C TRP A 97 1.27 2.53 9.15
N ALA A 98 2.35 3.14 8.68
CA ALA A 98 3.36 2.42 7.89
C ALA A 98 3.99 1.27 8.70
N ASN A 99 4.38 1.52 9.93
CA ASN A 99 4.96 0.49 10.81
C ASN A 99 3.95 -0.62 11.16
N TYR A 100 2.71 -0.26 11.48
CA TYR A 100 1.66 -1.23 11.77
C TYR A 100 1.28 -2.07 10.54
N LEU A 101 1.26 -1.46 9.36
CA LEU A 101 0.92 -2.13 8.12
C LEU A 101 1.95 -3.20 7.77
N VAL A 102 3.26 -2.90 7.92
CA VAL A 102 4.34 -3.89 7.74
C VAL A 102 4.23 -5.02 8.75
N LYS A 103 3.99 -4.69 10.02
CA LYS A 103 3.81 -5.69 11.08
C LYS A 103 2.62 -6.62 10.81
N GLN A 104 1.48 -6.05 10.42
CA GLN A 104 0.28 -6.84 10.10
C GLN A 104 0.47 -7.69 8.84
N LEU A 105 1.20 -7.18 7.85
CA LEU A 105 1.53 -7.92 6.63
C LEU A 105 2.42 -9.12 6.94
N ASN A 106 3.48 -8.93 7.73
CA ASN A 106 4.34 -10.01 8.21
C ASN A 106 3.52 -11.09 8.94
N GLU A 107 2.67 -10.68 9.87
CA GLU A 107 1.83 -11.62 10.62
C GLU A 107 0.86 -12.39 9.72
N GLN A 108 0.21 -11.72 8.76
CA GLN A 108 -0.72 -12.39 7.85
C GLN A 108 0.00 -13.40 6.95
N LEU A 109 1.17 -13.05 6.40
CA LEU A 109 1.96 -13.95 5.56
C LEU A 109 2.52 -15.12 6.37
N ARG A 110 2.95 -14.87 7.60
CA ARG A 110 3.40 -15.89 8.55
C ARG A 110 2.29 -16.89 8.87
N GLN A 111 1.11 -16.41 9.24
CA GLN A 111 -0.03 -17.27 9.54
C GLN A 111 -0.46 -18.09 8.33
N LYS A 112 -0.45 -17.49 7.16
CA LYS A 112 -0.73 -18.21 5.91
C LYS A 112 0.29 -19.32 5.65
N ALA A 113 1.58 -19.03 5.81
CA ALA A 113 2.63 -20.03 5.62
C ALA A 113 2.49 -21.22 6.59
N ILE A 114 2.19 -20.94 7.88
CA ILE A 114 1.94 -21.96 8.90
C ILE A 114 0.72 -22.81 8.51
N ALA A 115 -0.37 -22.18 8.12
CA ALA A 115 -1.59 -22.88 7.73
C ALA A 115 -1.38 -23.76 6.49
N ASP A 116 -0.68 -23.25 5.48
CA ASP A 116 -0.36 -23.98 4.25
C ASP A 116 0.59 -25.16 4.53
N SER A 117 1.61 -24.96 5.39
CA SER A 117 2.49 -26.06 5.82
C SER A 117 1.73 -27.15 6.58
N LYS A 118 0.83 -26.77 7.50
CA LYS A 118 -0.01 -27.75 8.23
C LYS A 118 -0.86 -28.60 7.28
N LYS A 119 -1.46 -27.98 6.25
CA LYS A 119 -2.23 -28.70 5.23
C LYS A 119 -1.37 -29.68 4.46
N ARG A 120 -0.17 -29.25 4.01
CA ARG A 120 0.77 -30.12 3.29
C ARG A 120 1.28 -31.26 4.15
N VAL A 121 1.64 -31.00 5.41
CA VAL A 121 2.05 -32.01 6.39
C VAL A 121 0.94 -33.06 6.54
N GLY A 122 -0.32 -32.63 6.77
CA GLY A 122 -1.43 -33.56 6.92
C GLY A 122 -1.66 -34.41 5.68
N TYR A 123 -1.53 -33.87 4.47
CA TYR A 123 -1.60 -34.63 3.23
C TYR A 123 -0.46 -35.65 3.10
N LEU A 124 0.79 -35.22 3.38
CA LEU A 124 1.95 -36.12 3.31
C LEU A 124 1.87 -37.28 4.33
N GLU A 125 1.37 -36.99 5.53
CA GLU A 125 1.15 -38.06 6.56
C GLU A 125 0.07 -39.07 6.12
N GLN A 126 -1.00 -38.59 5.47
CA GLN A 126 -2.02 -39.50 4.88
C GLN A 126 -1.46 -40.37 3.75
N GLU A 127 -0.67 -39.77 2.85
CA GLU A 127 -0.04 -40.54 1.75
C GLU A 127 1.00 -41.54 2.26
N LEU A 128 1.75 -41.16 3.30
CA LEU A 128 2.71 -42.04 3.95
C LEU A 128 2.04 -43.31 4.56
N ALA A 129 0.85 -43.13 5.14
CA ALA A 129 0.07 -44.21 5.73
C ALA A 129 -0.45 -45.21 4.66
N LYS A 130 -0.70 -44.75 3.43
CA LYS A 130 -1.18 -45.59 2.31
C LYS A 130 -0.05 -46.25 1.51
N THR A 131 1.17 -45.69 1.58
CA THR A 131 2.29 -46.09 0.74
C THR A 131 3.04 -47.26 1.38
N THR A 132 3.14 -48.36 0.65
CA THR A 132 3.86 -49.58 1.06
C THR A 132 5.27 -49.66 0.47
N LEU A 133 5.54 -48.98 -0.64
CA LEU A 133 6.83 -48.97 -1.34
C LEU A 133 7.88 -48.20 -0.54
N GLN A 134 8.99 -48.84 -0.23
CA GLN A 134 10.01 -48.32 0.67
C GLN A 134 10.70 -47.07 0.12
N ASP A 135 11.02 -47.04 -1.19
CA ASP A 135 11.64 -45.86 -1.83
C ASP A 135 10.71 -44.65 -1.84
N MET A 136 9.42 -44.86 -2.08
CA MET A 136 8.42 -43.80 -2.06
C MET A 136 8.24 -43.24 -0.64
N ARG A 137 8.26 -44.10 0.38
CA ARG A 137 8.22 -43.69 1.79
C ARG A 137 9.40 -42.76 2.13
N ALA A 138 10.62 -43.10 1.67
CA ALA A 138 11.79 -42.26 1.91
C ALA A 138 11.62 -40.84 1.31
N VAL A 139 11.09 -40.73 0.10
CA VAL A 139 10.77 -39.44 -0.54
C VAL A 139 9.72 -38.69 0.26
N LEU A 140 8.65 -39.35 0.70
CA LEU A 140 7.61 -38.72 1.51
C LEU A 140 8.14 -38.22 2.86
N TYR A 141 9.03 -38.94 3.52
CA TYR A 141 9.68 -38.51 4.74
C TYR A 141 10.52 -37.24 4.54
N ASN A 142 11.31 -37.17 3.47
CA ASN A 142 12.12 -36.02 3.15
C ASN A 142 11.25 -34.75 2.89
N LEU A 143 10.13 -34.93 2.16
CA LEU A 143 9.17 -33.85 1.94
C LEU A 143 8.51 -33.41 3.24
N LEU A 144 8.12 -34.35 4.10
CA LEU A 144 7.52 -34.09 5.40
C LEU A 144 8.48 -33.30 6.31
N GLU A 145 9.75 -33.71 6.36
CA GLU A 145 10.79 -33.01 7.10
C GLU A 145 10.95 -31.57 6.60
N SER A 146 11.06 -31.38 5.28
CA SER A 146 11.16 -30.04 4.67
C SER A 146 9.96 -29.14 5.02
N GLU A 147 8.73 -29.68 4.97
CA GLU A 147 7.55 -28.89 5.32
C GLU A 147 7.48 -28.56 6.82
N LYS A 148 7.90 -29.50 7.70
CA LYS A 148 8.00 -29.25 9.14
C LYS A 148 9.06 -28.19 9.46
N GLN A 149 10.20 -28.20 8.77
CA GLN A 149 11.23 -27.15 8.90
C GLN A 149 10.69 -25.78 8.49
N LYS A 150 9.96 -25.66 7.36
CA LYS A 150 9.32 -24.40 6.93
C LYS A 150 8.33 -23.87 7.97
N ALA A 151 7.48 -24.77 8.49
CA ALA A 151 6.53 -24.40 9.55
C ALA A 151 7.24 -23.93 10.83
N MET A 152 8.34 -24.58 11.21
CA MET A 152 9.14 -24.20 12.36
C MET A 152 9.77 -22.82 12.16
N LEU A 153 10.39 -22.55 11.02
CA LEU A 153 10.96 -21.24 10.70
C LEU A 153 9.91 -20.14 10.72
N ALA A 154 8.71 -20.39 10.18
CA ALA A 154 7.62 -19.45 10.22
C ALA A 154 7.10 -19.16 11.66
N ASN A 155 7.19 -20.15 12.56
CA ASN A 155 6.79 -19.96 13.96
C ASN A 155 7.81 -19.17 14.79
N VAL A 156 9.10 -19.28 14.46
CA VAL A 156 10.18 -18.65 15.24
C VAL A 156 10.44 -17.21 14.81
N ASN A 157 10.29 -16.90 13.52
CA ASN A 157 10.62 -15.58 12.98
C ASN A 157 9.37 -14.68 12.96
N GLU A 158 9.42 -13.60 13.74
CA GLU A 158 8.39 -12.55 13.67
C GLU A 158 8.47 -11.81 12.34
N ASP A 159 9.68 -11.50 11.84
CA ASP A 159 9.95 -10.90 10.53
C ASP A 159 10.04 -11.97 9.43
N PHE A 160 8.95 -12.73 9.27
CA PHE A 160 8.93 -13.92 8.38
C PHE A 160 9.04 -13.57 6.90
N ALA A 161 8.37 -12.53 6.44
CA ALA A 161 8.28 -12.16 5.02
C ALA A 161 9.09 -10.91 4.68
N LEU A 162 9.13 -9.94 5.58
CA LEU A 162 9.79 -8.66 5.43
C LEU A 162 10.65 -8.39 6.67
N GLU A 163 11.96 -8.22 6.48
CA GLU A 163 12.86 -7.68 7.49
C GLU A 163 12.80 -6.15 7.44
N VAL A 164 12.48 -5.52 8.57
CA VAL A 164 12.42 -4.06 8.66
C VAL A 164 13.83 -3.51 8.82
N ILE A 165 14.39 -2.95 7.74
CA ILE A 165 15.73 -2.35 7.75
C ILE A 165 15.69 -0.99 8.44
N ASP A 166 14.68 -0.18 8.14
CA ASP A 166 14.50 1.17 8.68
C ASP A 166 13.01 1.41 8.95
N PRO A 167 12.60 1.59 10.21
CA PRO A 167 11.21 1.86 10.53
C PRO A 167 10.79 3.25 10.06
N ALA A 168 9.52 3.40 9.71
CA ALA A 168 8.96 4.68 9.31
C ALA A 168 8.99 5.69 10.47
N VAL A 169 9.48 6.90 10.18
CA VAL A 169 9.50 8.03 11.09
C VAL A 169 8.80 9.23 10.45
N ALA A 170 8.21 10.08 11.29
CA ALA A 170 7.58 11.30 10.82
C ALA A 170 8.64 12.27 10.25
N PRO A 171 8.51 12.74 9.00
CA PRO A 171 9.47 13.66 8.41
C PRO A 171 9.38 15.03 9.09
N GLY A 172 10.55 15.64 9.37
CA GLY A 172 10.62 16.99 9.96
C GLY A 172 10.15 18.11 9.03
N THR A 173 9.96 17.83 7.73
CA THR A 173 9.51 18.79 6.72
C THR A 173 8.41 18.18 5.85
N ARG A 174 7.46 19.03 5.41
CA ARG A 174 6.37 18.59 4.54
C ARG A 174 6.89 18.20 3.15
N GLU A 175 6.56 16.99 2.71
CA GLU A 175 6.93 16.49 1.38
C GLU A 175 5.94 16.89 0.28
N LYS A 176 4.66 16.92 0.57
CA LYS A 176 3.58 17.25 -0.37
C LYS A 176 2.67 18.34 0.23
N PRO A 177 2.12 19.26 -0.57
CA PRO A 177 2.40 19.50 -1.99
C PRO A 177 3.74 20.24 -2.21
N LYS A 178 4.42 19.98 -3.33
CA LYS A 178 5.68 20.66 -3.72
C LYS A 178 5.39 22.08 -4.14
N ARG A 179 5.17 22.99 -3.18
CA ARG A 179 4.75 24.39 -3.40
C ARG A 179 5.63 25.15 -4.39
N LYS A 180 6.96 24.96 -4.32
CA LYS A 180 7.92 25.57 -5.25
C LYS A 180 7.66 25.16 -6.70
N LEU A 181 7.33 23.92 -6.95
CA LEU A 181 7.01 23.39 -8.29
C LEU A 181 5.68 23.95 -8.80
N ILE A 182 4.67 24.05 -7.92
CA ILE A 182 3.36 24.60 -8.29
C ILE A 182 3.50 26.07 -8.69
N VAL A 183 4.28 26.86 -7.92
CA VAL A 183 4.54 28.27 -8.25
C VAL A 183 5.32 28.42 -9.55
N ALA A 184 6.35 27.60 -9.77
CA ALA A 184 7.12 27.61 -11.01
C ALA A 184 6.25 27.27 -12.22
N LEU A 185 5.43 26.20 -12.12
CA LEU A 185 4.53 25.79 -13.19
C LEU A 185 3.46 26.84 -13.47
N GLY A 186 2.88 27.45 -12.40
CA GLY A 186 1.93 28.54 -12.51
C GLY A 186 2.53 29.79 -13.20
N GLY A 187 3.78 30.10 -12.90
CA GLY A 187 4.52 31.19 -13.55
C GLY A 187 4.73 30.93 -15.04
N VAL A 188 5.15 29.73 -15.41
CA VAL A 188 5.32 29.32 -16.83
C VAL A 188 3.99 29.36 -17.58
N CYS A 189 2.95 28.72 -17.04
CA CYS A 189 1.63 28.72 -17.67
C CYS A 189 1.04 30.14 -17.77
N GLY A 190 1.17 30.96 -16.73
CA GLY A 190 0.74 32.36 -16.74
C GLY A 190 1.48 33.21 -17.76
N GLY A 191 2.80 33.01 -17.92
CA GLY A 191 3.61 33.65 -18.95
C GLY A 191 3.15 33.30 -20.35
N PHE A 192 2.93 32.01 -20.65
CA PHE A 192 2.40 31.57 -21.95
C PHE A 192 1.02 32.16 -22.25
N LEU A 193 0.11 32.12 -21.27
CA LEU A 193 -1.22 32.69 -21.42
C LEU A 193 -1.16 34.20 -21.64
N GLY A 194 -0.26 34.94 -20.95
CA GLY A 194 -0.04 36.37 -21.13
C GLY A 194 0.44 36.72 -22.54
N ILE A 195 1.46 35.98 -23.05
CA ILE A 195 1.97 36.16 -24.42
C ILE A 195 0.85 35.88 -25.43
N PHE A 196 0.13 34.76 -25.26
CA PHE A 196 -0.98 34.41 -26.14
C PHE A 196 -2.08 35.47 -26.15
N ALA A 197 -2.45 36.02 -24.99
CA ALA A 197 -3.45 37.07 -24.89
C ALA A 197 -3.04 38.38 -25.63
N VAL A 198 -1.75 38.72 -25.57
CA VAL A 198 -1.22 39.87 -26.31
C VAL A 198 -1.30 39.65 -27.83
N PHE A 199 -0.84 38.51 -28.33
CA PHE A 199 -0.93 38.19 -29.76
C PHE A 199 -2.37 38.08 -30.23
N PHE A 200 -3.23 37.47 -29.43
CA PHE A 200 -4.66 37.36 -29.78
C PHE A 200 -5.35 38.73 -29.79
N SER A 201 -5.05 39.61 -28.85
CA SER A 201 -5.59 40.95 -28.83
C SER A 201 -5.12 41.83 -30.05
N GLN A 202 -3.85 41.64 -30.44
CA GLN A 202 -3.33 42.31 -31.69
C GLN A 202 -3.99 41.76 -32.94
N PHE A 203 -4.21 40.45 -33.00
CA PHE A 203 -4.91 39.80 -34.13
C PHE A 203 -6.35 40.30 -34.27
N LEU A 204 -7.08 40.42 -33.15
CA LEU A 204 -8.44 40.97 -33.13
C LEU A 204 -8.49 42.44 -33.56
N ARG A 205 -7.48 43.23 -33.15
CA ARG A 205 -7.37 44.67 -33.59
C ARG A 205 -7.15 44.77 -35.08
N LYS A 206 -6.33 43.91 -35.69
CA LYS A 206 -6.10 43.85 -37.13
C LYS A 206 -7.35 43.43 -37.93
N LEU A 207 -8.18 42.58 -37.40
CA LEU A 207 -9.44 42.17 -38.00
C LEU A 207 -10.52 43.28 -37.94
N LYS A 208 -10.42 44.22 -37.01
CA LYS A 208 -11.40 45.31 -36.82
C LYS A 208 -11.13 46.55 -37.67
N LEU A 209 -10.07 46.52 -38.54
CA LEU A 209 -9.73 47.58 -39.44
C LEU A 209 -9.67 47.12 -40.87
N PRO A 210 -10.84 46.91 -41.57
CA PRO A 210 -11.01 47.46 -42.87
C PRO A 210 -12.37 48.12 -43.04
N GLY A 211 -12.37 49.39 -43.37
CA GLY A 211 -13.55 50.00 -43.99
C GLY A 211 -14.27 51.03 -43.18
N THR A 212 -13.70 52.26 -43.12
CA THR A 212 -14.54 53.45 -43.27
C THR A 212 -13.76 54.42 -44.14
N SER A 213 -13.75 54.16 -45.44
CA SER A 213 -13.56 55.23 -46.43
C SER A 213 -14.89 55.95 -46.53
N LYS A 214 -14.96 57.17 -46.04
CA LYS A 214 -16.01 58.12 -46.37
C LYS A 214 -15.62 58.84 -47.66
N ASN A 215 -16.45 58.71 -48.65
CA ASN A 215 -16.71 59.74 -49.59
C ASN A 215 -17.63 60.76 -48.98
#